data_1b135425ce363523d3b1de5a63760113
#
_entry.id   1b135425ce363523d3b1de5a63760113
#
_cell.length_a   1.000
_cell.length_b   1.000
_cell.length_c   1.000
_cell.angle_alpha   90.00
_cell.angle_beta   90.00
_cell.angle_gamma   90.00
#
_symmetry.space_group_name_H-M   'P 1'
#
loop_
_entity.id
_entity.type
_entity.pdbx_description
1 polymer ?
#
loop_
_entity_poly.entity_id
_entity_poly.type
_entity_poly.pdbx_seq_one_letter_code
_entity_poly.pdbx_strand_id
1 'polypeptide(L)'
;MAGGAVDNIVEEANVKDIPGIVKVLENVGNSLAKNRNAADLTKLLNDLKGAVLGLTNLVKDNTEETAKLNKKTRETDDELDEYKQKNLKGKFIITSTPEKLSDMKKQEDVAPKDLTKHIAELVKSKYQMDLLESDIDSCHFLPRGGIFFSLWNLRPGSAFQNLAESIKKGGNKGLNHYVNFMLTKRRSALLYEVRKLKRNEDISRFYSDEDGNISMKVIDENEKATKLSSYHKTKNSPVLTFLPSEVHEKVREMKRK
;
A
#
# COMPACT_ATOMS: atom_id res chain seq x y z
N MET A 1 -49.23 23.22 -42.80
CA MET A 1 -49.33 22.04 -41.93
C MET A 1 -47.94 21.42 -41.76
N ALA A 2 -47.19 21.85 -40.75
CA ALA A 2 -45.87 21.33 -40.41
C ALA A 2 -45.62 21.32 -38.88
N GLY A 3 -46.70 21.16 -38.08
CA GLY A 3 -46.58 21.20 -36.61
C GLY A 3 -46.49 19.83 -35.92
N GLY A 4 -46.58 18.71 -36.65
CA GLY A 4 -46.72 17.40 -36.04
C GLY A 4 -45.45 16.56 -35.83
N ALA A 5 -44.29 17.03 -36.27
CA ALA A 5 -43.08 16.19 -36.26
C ALA A 5 -42.15 16.45 -35.06
N VAL A 6 -42.38 17.50 -34.27
CA VAL A 6 -41.46 17.91 -33.18
C VAL A 6 -41.90 17.36 -31.82
N ASP A 7 -43.16 17.02 -31.66
CA ASP A 7 -43.71 16.58 -30.36
C ASP A 7 -43.29 15.15 -29.93
N ASN A 8 -42.84 14.31 -30.87
CA ASN A 8 -42.46 12.91 -30.58
C ASN A 8 -40.96 12.67 -30.30
N ILE A 9 -40.14 13.71 -30.30
CA ILE A 9 -38.67 13.52 -30.21
C ILE A 9 -38.21 13.25 -28.76
N VAL A 10 -38.99 13.72 -27.78
CA VAL A 10 -38.56 13.65 -26.34
C VAL A 10 -39.15 12.40 -25.64
N GLU A 11 -40.28 11.85 -26.11
CA GLU A 11 -40.89 10.70 -25.44
C GLU A 11 -40.15 9.36 -25.62
N GLU A 12 -39.33 9.22 -26.67
CA GLU A 12 -38.61 7.96 -26.95
C GLU A 12 -37.19 7.88 -26.41
N ALA A 13 -36.62 8.99 -25.94
CA ALA A 13 -35.23 8.98 -25.42
C ALA A 13 -35.24 8.90 -23.91
N ASN A 14 -34.77 7.79 -23.37
CA ASN A 14 -34.50 7.66 -21.94
C ASN A 14 -33.34 8.57 -21.57
N VAL A 15 -33.65 9.77 -21.03
CA VAL A 15 -32.62 10.78 -20.64
C VAL A 15 -31.82 10.35 -19.40
N LYS A 16 -32.07 9.13 -18.86
CA LYS A 16 -31.39 8.61 -17.67
C LYS A 16 -30.12 7.84 -17.97
N ASP A 17 -29.79 7.60 -19.22
CA ASP A 17 -28.58 6.93 -19.64
C ASP A 17 -27.82 7.71 -20.73
N ILE A 18 -26.54 7.39 -20.91
CA ILE A 18 -25.67 8.06 -21.88
C ILE A 18 -26.18 7.91 -23.31
N PRO A 19 -26.57 6.70 -23.79
CA PRO A 19 -27.16 6.52 -25.11
C PRO A 19 -28.41 7.38 -25.35
N GLY A 20 -29.29 7.50 -24.37
CA GLY A 20 -30.50 8.35 -24.46
C GLY A 20 -30.12 9.82 -24.60
N ILE A 21 -29.14 10.31 -23.84
CA ILE A 21 -28.66 11.70 -23.95
C ILE A 21 -28.03 11.97 -25.32
N VAL A 22 -27.20 11.05 -25.83
CA VAL A 22 -26.60 11.18 -27.17
C VAL A 22 -27.67 11.27 -28.24
N LYS A 23 -28.71 10.41 -28.18
CA LYS A 23 -29.84 10.43 -29.12
C LYS A 23 -30.59 11.78 -29.09
N VAL A 24 -30.83 12.35 -27.92
CA VAL A 24 -31.42 13.68 -27.77
C VAL A 24 -30.55 14.76 -28.41
N LEU A 25 -29.24 14.74 -28.17
CA LEU A 25 -28.29 15.71 -28.73
C LEU A 25 -28.22 15.63 -30.27
N GLU A 26 -28.21 14.41 -30.82
CA GLU A 26 -28.27 14.20 -32.28
C GLU A 26 -29.56 14.72 -32.89
N ASN A 27 -30.72 14.45 -32.27
CA ASN A 27 -32.02 14.94 -32.71
C ASN A 27 -32.09 16.47 -32.63
N VAL A 28 -31.56 17.08 -31.58
CA VAL A 28 -31.46 18.54 -31.45
C VAL A 28 -30.60 19.12 -32.56
N GLY A 29 -29.43 18.52 -32.84
CA GLY A 29 -28.54 18.93 -33.92
C GLY A 29 -29.22 18.88 -35.31
N ASN A 30 -29.92 17.78 -35.60
CA ASN A 30 -30.65 17.59 -36.87
C ASN A 30 -31.80 18.58 -37.01
N SER A 31 -32.51 18.90 -35.92
CA SER A 31 -33.64 19.83 -35.90
C SER A 31 -33.15 21.29 -36.05
N LEU A 32 -32.03 21.66 -35.45
CA LEU A 32 -31.39 22.97 -35.65
C LEU A 32 -31.00 23.20 -37.10
N ALA A 33 -30.53 22.17 -37.80
CA ALA A 33 -30.19 22.27 -39.21
C ALA A 33 -31.38 22.49 -40.14
N LYS A 34 -32.57 22.04 -39.72
CA LYS A 34 -33.79 22.08 -40.54
C LYS A 34 -34.73 23.26 -40.25
N ASN A 35 -34.78 23.76 -39.02
CA ASN A 35 -35.75 24.75 -38.57
C ASN A 35 -35.15 26.13 -38.35
N ARG A 36 -35.80 27.17 -38.90
CA ARG A 36 -35.38 28.59 -38.71
C ARG A 36 -36.42 29.40 -37.88
N ASN A 37 -37.37 28.74 -37.22
CA ASN A 37 -38.42 29.39 -36.45
C ASN A 37 -37.99 29.60 -34.99
N ALA A 38 -38.18 30.76 -34.39
CA ALA A 38 -37.77 31.11 -33.02
C ALA A 38 -38.40 30.22 -31.93
N ALA A 39 -39.66 29.77 -32.15
CA ALA A 39 -40.37 28.90 -31.19
C ALA A 39 -39.72 27.50 -31.13
N ASP A 40 -39.35 26.94 -32.28
CA ASP A 40 -38.66 25.66 -32.38
C ASP A 40 -37.28 25.71 -31.78
N LEU A 41 -36.54 26.82 -31.95
CA LEU A 41 -35.25 27.02 -31.31
C LEU A 41 -35.33 27.06 -29.79
N THR A 42 -36.37 27.66 -29.22
CA THR A 42 -36.57 27.72 -27.76
C THR A 42 -36.84 26.29 -27.21
N LYS A 43 -37.66 25.48 -27.92
CA LYS A 43 -37.90 24.09 -27.53
C LYS A 43 -36.61 23.27 -27.58
N LEU A 44 -35.81 23.38 -28.66
CA LEU A 44 -34.56 22.68 -28.81
C LEU A 44 -33.53 23.08 -27.75
N LEU A 45 -33.48 24.34 -27.34
CA LEU A 45 -32.62 24.80 -26.25
C LEU A 45 -33.03 24.20 -24.89
N ASN A 46 -34.35 24.05 -24.65
CA ASN A 46 -34.84 23.40 -23.43
C ASN A 46 -34.48 21.90 -23.41
N ASP A 47 -34.61 21.20 -24.54
CA ASP A 47 -34.28 19.81 -24.67
C ASP A 47 -32.76 19.59 -24.48
N LEU A 48 -31.91 20.45 -25.05
CA LEU A 48 -30.48 20.48 -24.85
C LEU A 48 -30.12 20.71 -23.38
N LYS A 49 -30.78 21.68 -22.74
CA LYS A 49 -30.60 21.95 -21.30
C LYS A 49 -30.95 20.73 -20.46
N GLY A 50 -32.07 20.04 -20.77
CA GLY A 50 -32.46 18.80 -20.11
C GLY A 50 -31.42 17.69 -20.27
N ALA A 51 -30.89 17.50 -21.51
CA ALA A 51 -29.85 16.52 -21.77
C ALA A 51 -28.55 16.82 -21.04
N VAL A 52 -28.13 18.09 -20.96
CA VAL A 52 -26.92 18.51 -20.23
C VAL A 52 -27.10 18.28 -18.72
N LEU A 53 -28.27 18.59 -18.16
CA LEU A 53 -28.57 18.30 -16.75
C LEU A 53 -28.56 16.79 -16.46
N GLY A 54 -29.14 15.98 -17.34
CA GLY A 54 -29.07 14.53 -17.23
C GLY A 54 -27.64 13.99 -17.26
N LEU A 55 -26.83 14.49 -18.18
CA LEU A 55 -25.40 14.13 -18.26
C LEU A 55 -24.64 14.54 -17.00
N THR A 56 -24.90 15.74 -16.47
CA THR A 56 -24.26 16.23 -15.25
C THR A 56 -24.59 15.32 -14.06
N ASN A 57 -25.84 14.90 -13.93
CA ASN A 57 -26.25 13.97 -12.86
C ASN A 57 -25.58 12.60 -13.01
N LEU A 58 -25.53 12.04 -14.23
CA LEU A 58 -24.85 10.77 -14.48
C LEU A 58 -23.33 10.85 -14.17
N VAL A 59 -22.68 11.94 -14.53
CA VAL A 59 -21.27 12.16 -14.20
C VAL A 59 -21.08 12.21 -12.69
N LYS A 60 -21.97 12.91 -11.98
CA LYS A 60 -21.92 12.97 -10.50
C LYS A 60 -22.10 11.59 -9.88
N ASP A 61 -23.11 10.84 -10.29
CA ASP A 61 -23.41 9.50 -9.77
C ASP A 61 -22.24 8.53 -10.04
N ASN A 62 -21.68 8.54 -11.27
CA ASN A 62 -20.51 7.76 -11.61
C ASN A 62 -19.28 8.14 -10.78
N THR A 63 -19.10 9.42 -10.49
CA THR A 63 -17.99 9.90 -9.66
C THR A 63 -18.13 9.38 -8.23
N GLU A 64 -19.35 9.43 -7.67
CA GLU A 64 -19.62 8.91 -6.33
C GLU A 64 -19.46 7.38 -6.26
N GLU A 65 -19.94 6.66 -7.27
CA GLU A 65 -19.79 5.20 -7.35
C GLU A 65 -18.32 4.80 -7.50
N THR A 66 -17.59 5.49 -8.36
CA THR A 66 -16.12 5.30 -8.52
C THR A 66 -15.40 5.53 -7.19
N ALA A 67 -15.77 6.56 -6.44
CA ALA A 67 -15.17 6.82 -5.13
C ALA A 67 -15.49 5.69 -4.13
N LYS A 68 -16.72 5.16 -4.12
CA LYS A 68 -17.12 4.02 -3.29
C LYS A 68 -16.35 2.74 -3.67
N LEU A 69 -16.23 2.46 -4.97
CA LEU A 69 -15.47 1.31 -5.47
C LEU A 69 -13.99 1.41 -5.12
N ASN A 70 -13.38 2.56 -5.31
CA ASN A 70 -11.98 2.79 -4.94
C ASN A 70 -11.75 2.58 -3.44
N LYS A 71 -12.67 3.05 -2.59
CA LYS A 71 -12.60 2.83 -1.14
C LYS A 71 -12.67 1.32 -0.83
N LYS A 72 -13.64 0.61 -1.40
CA LYS A 72 -13.81 -0.83 -1.17
C LYS A 72 -12.61 -1.64 -1.67
N THR A 73 -12.07 -1.30 -2.84
CA THR A 73 -10.84 -1.92 -3.37
C THR A 73 -9.67 -1.73 -2.41
N ARG A 74 -9.52 -0.53 -1.88
CA ARG A 74 -8.45 -0.21 -0.91
C ARG A 74 -8.60 -1.03 0.38
N GLU A 75 -9.81 -1.15 0.91
CA GLU A 75 -10.13 -1.98 2.08
C GLU A 75 -9.79 -3.46 1.82
N THR A 76 -10.17 -4.00 0.67
CA THR A 76 -9.86 -5.38 0.28
C THR A 76 -8.35 -5.61 0.12
N ASP A 77 -7.63 -4.66 -0.47
CA ASP A 77 -6.17 -4.72 -0.61
C ASP A 77 -5.47 -4.69 0.76
N ASP A 78 -6.00 -3.92 1.71
CA ASP A 78 -5.48 -3.84 3.07
C ASP A 78 -5.70 -5.16 3.82
N GLU A 79 -6.89 -5.75 3.71
CA GLU A 79 -7.19 -7.06 4.30
C GLU A 79 -6.30 -8.17 3.71
N LEU A 80 -6.09 -8.15 2.41
CA LEU A 80 -5.23 -9.11 1.71
C LEU A 80 -3.77 -8.96 2.14
N ASP A 81 -3.27 -7.73 2.29
CA ASP A 81 -1.92 -7.48 2.77
C ASP A 81 -1.74 -7.97 4.21
N GLU A 82 -2.73 -7.72 5.08
CA GLU A 82 -2.73 -8.18 6.46
C GLU A 82 -2.72 -9.71 6.54
N TYR A 83 -3.54 -10.38 5.72
CA TYR A 83 -3.55 -11.84 5.62
C TYR A 83 -2.19 -12.39 5.15
N LYS A 84 -1.61 -11.79 4.10
CA LYS A 84 -0.28 -12.16 3.61
C LYS A 84 0.80 -11.95 4.66
N GLN A 85 0.74 -10.83 5.41
CA GLN A 85 1.72 -10.54 6.45
C GLN A 85 1.64 -11.53 7.61
N LYS A 86 0.44 -11.96 8.01
CA LYS A 86 0.28 -13.01 9.02
C LYS A 86 0.98 -14.31 8.61
N ASN A 87 0.95 -14.67 7.34
CA ASN A 87 1.63 -15.84 6.80
C ASN A 87 3.16 -15.67 6.73
N LEU A 88 3.67 -14.46 6.92
CA LEU A 88 5.10 -14.17 7.01
C LEU A 88 5.61 -14.11 8.46
N LYS A 89 4.74 -14.25 9.46
CA LYS A 89 5.14 -14.30 10.87
C LYS A 89 6.12 -15.45 11.11
N GLY A 90 7.19 -15.17 11.85
CA GLY A 90 8.26 -16.15 12.08
C GLY A 90 9.24 -16.31 10.94
N LYS A 91 9.12 -15.53 9.88
CA LYS A 91 10.03 -15.52 8.73
C LYS A 91 10.93 -14.30 8.77
N PHE A 92 12.23 -14.54 8.53
CA PHE A 92 13.27 -13.54 8.65
C PHE A 92 14.17 -13.53 7.43
N ILE A 93 14.83 -12.40 7.24
CA ILE A 93 15.87 -12.23 6.23
C ILE A 93 17.11 -11.66 6.92
N ILE A 94 18.24 -12.35 6.78
CA ILE A 94 19.53 -11.79 7.14
C ILE A 94 20.08 -11.06 5.90
N THR A 95 20.39 -9.78 6.08
CA THR A 95 21.03 -8.96 5.05
C THR A 95 22.40 -8.51 5.53
N SER A 96 23.33 -8.34 4.62
CA SER A 96 24.68 -7.85 4.89
C SER A 96 25.05 -6.74 3.91
N THR A 97 26.20 -6.10 4.11
CA THR A 97 26.76 -5.19 3.11
C THR A 97 27.14 -5.95 1.84
N PRO A 98 27.11 -5.30 0.65
CA PRO A 98 27.37 -5.95 -0.64
C PRO A 98 28.68 -6.74 -0.71
N GLU A 99 29.73 -6.26 -0.03
CA GLU A 99 31.07 -6.89 -0.03
C GLU A 99 31.06 -8.26 0.64
N LYS A 100 30.35 -8.43 1.76
CA LYS A 100 30.24 -9.73 2.46
C LYS A 100 29.19 -10.65 1.88
N LEU A 101 28.19 -10.11 1.18
CA LEU A 101 27.22 -10.92 0.44
C LEU A 101 27.86 -11.70 -0.72
N SER A 102 28.91 -11.16 -1.32
CA SER A 102 29.69 -11.87 -2.35
C SER A 102 30.45 -13.08 -1.78
N ASP A 103 30.97 -12.95 -0.57
CA ASP A 103 31.69 -14.03 0.10
C ASP A 103 30.73 -15.14 0.59
N MET A 104 29.53 -14.76 1.05
CA MET A 104 28.47 -15.71 1.41
C MET A 104 27.92 -16.46 0.18
N LYS A 105 27.85 -15.81 -1.01
CA LYS A 105 27.45 -16.48 -2.25
C LYS A 105 28.49 -17.45 -2.78
N LYS A 106 29.76 -17.23 -2.54
CA LYS A 106 30.82 -18.17 -2.92
C LYS A 106 30.77 -19.46 -2.09
N GLN A 107 29.98 -19.48 -1.01
CA GLN A 107 29.72 -20.67 -0.20
C GLN A 107 28.41 -21.39 -0.63
N GLU A 108 27.98 -21.27 -1.89
CA GLU A 108 26.78 -21.93 -2.43
C GLU A 108 26.80 -23.48 -2.31
N ASP A 109 27.95 -24.07 -1.99
CA ASP A 109 28.09 -25.51 -1.71
C ASP A 109 27.89 -25.88 -0.22
N VAL A 110 27.44 -24.92 0.62
CA VAL A 110 27.21 -25.18 2.05
C VAL A 110 25.97 -26.06 2.22
N ALA A 111 26.15 -27.24 2.79
CA ALA A 111 25.04 -28.14 3.09
C ALA A 111 23.99 -27.46 3.99
N PRO A 112 22.69 -27.77 3.86
CA PRO A 112 21.63 -27.14 4.67
C PRO A 112 21.88 -27.15 6.19
N LYS A 113 22.53 -28.19 6.71
CA LYS A 113 22.93 -28.27 8.13
C LYS A 113 23.94 -27.20 8.53
N ASP A 114 24.87 -26.88 7.64
CA ASP A 114 25.89 -25.86 7.93
C ASP A 114 25.27 -24.46 7.88
N LEU A 115 24.21 -24.27 7.07
CA LEU A 115 23.51 -22.99 6.98
C LEU A 115 22.70 -22.67 8.26
N THR A 116 22.05 -23.65 8.88
CA THR A 116 21.33 -23.46 10.17
C THR A 116 22.31 -23.07 11.27
N LYS A 117 23.45 -23.75 11.37
CA LYS A 117 24.53 -23.40 12.31
C LYS A 117 25.03 -21.98 12.06
N HIS A 118 25.30 -21.64 10.81
CA HIS A 118 25.76 -20.31 10.44
C HIS A 118 24.74 -19.21 10.81
N ILE A 119 23.43 -19.44 10.61
CA ILE A 119 22.35 -18.54 11.04
C ILE A 119 22.39 -18.35 12.56
N ALA A 120 22.50 -19.44 13.32
CA ALA A 120 22.57 -19.38 14.78
C ALA A 120 23.78 -18.55 15.26
N GLU A 121 24.95 -18.73 14.64
CA GLU A 121 26.16 -17.94 14.93
C GLU A 121 25.99 -16.45 14.59
N LEU A 122 25.36 -16.13 13.45
CA LEU A 122 25.07 -14.73 13.08
C LEU A 122 24.10 -14.07 14.05
N VAL A 123 23.04 -14.75 14.47
CA VAL A 123 22.08 -14.25 15.46
C VAL A 123 22.77 -14.06 16.82
N LYS A 124 23.54 -15.03 17.28
CA LYS A 124 24.29 -14.93 18.54
C LYS A 124 25.27 -13.78 18.54
N SER A 125 26.06 -13.61 17.47
CA SER A 125 27.03 -12.51 17.37
C SER A 125 26.35 -11.14 17.35
N LYS A 126 25.20 -11.01 16.66
CA LYS A 126 24.49 -9.74 16.50
C LYS A 126 23.67 -9.34 17.73
N TYR A 127 22.99 -10.29 18.34
CA TYR A 127 21.99 -10.02 19.37
C TYR A 127 22.31 -10.62 20.74
N GLN A 128 23.45 -11.32 20.86
CA GLN A 128 23.84 -12.06 22.08
C GLN A 128 22.76 -13.04 22.56
N MET A 129 22.05 -13.61 21.60
CA MET A 129 20.95 -14.53 21.81
C MET A 129 21.33 -15.92 21.26
N ASP A 130 21.13 -16.96 22.05
CA ASP A 130 21.28 -18.32 21.59
C ASP A 130 20.01 -18.73 20.81
N LEU A 131 20.19 -19.06 19.54
CA LEU A 131 19.23 -19.68 18.66
C LEU A 131 19.68 -21.12 18.40
N LEU A 132 18.83 -22.09 18.73
CA LEU A 132 19.15 -23.48 18.47
C LEU A 132 18.88 -23.81 17.00
N GLU A 133 19.71 -24.66 16.39
CA GLU A 133 19.48 -25.12 15.02
C GLU A 133 18.10 -25.81 14.86
N SER A 134 17.66 -26.48 15.93
CA SER A 134 16.32 -27.11 16.01
C SER A 134 15.16 -26.12 16.03
N ASP A 135 15.38 -24.84 16.30
CA ASP A 135 14.34 -23.82 16.25
C ASP A 135 14.06 -23.37 14.81
N ILE A 136 15.00 -23.64 13.88
CA ILE A 136 14.92 -23.24 12.48
C ILE A 136 14.14 -24.30 11.70
N ASP A 137 13.00 -23.90 11.15
CA ASP A 137 12.14 -24.74 10.33
C ASP A 137 12.68 -24.90 8.90
N SER A 138 13.06 -23.77 8.29
CA SER A 138 13.64 -23.77 6.94
C SER A 138 14.61 -22.61 6.75
N CYS A 139 15.59 -22.81 5.86
CA CYS A 139 16.55 -21.77 5.49
C CYS A 139 17.08 -21.98 4.07
N HIS A 140 17.40 -20.89 3.39
CA HIS A 140 18.05 -20.90 2.08
C HIS A 140 18.65 -19.54 1.74
N PHE A 141 19.59 -19.53 0.80
CA PHE A 141 20.12 -18.30 0.24
C PHE A 141 19.11 -17.64 -0.70
N LEU A 142 19.01 -16.29 -0.63
CA LEU A 142 18.16 -15.53 -1.51
C LEU A 142 18.89 -15.18 -2.83
N PRO A 143 18.20 -15.19 -3.99
CA PRO A 143 18.85 -14.90 -5.30
C PRO A 143 19.54 -13.54 -5.37
N ARG A 144 19.05 -12.56 -4.61
CA ARG A 144 19.60 -11.19 -4.55
C ARG A 144 20.62 -10.97 -3.44
N GLY A 145 21.02 -12.06 -2.78
CA GLY A 145 21.90 -12.04 -1.61
C GLY A 145 21.11 -11.93 -0.31
N GLY A 146 21.71 -12.46 0.75
CA GLY A 146 21.10 -12.64 2.06
C GLY A 146 20.61 -14.07 2.29
N ILE A 147 20.16 -14.33 3.51
CA ILE A 147 19.69 -15.63 3.95
C ILE A 147 18.26 -15.48 4.44
N PHE A 148 17.36 -16.29 3.88
CA PHE A 148 16.03 -16.49 4.44
C PHE A 148 16.11 -17.59 5.50
N PHE A 149 15.37 -17.41 6.59
CA PHE A 149 15.08 -18.49 7.53
C PHE A 149 13.71 -18.30 8.18
N SER A 150 13.11 -19.40 8.64
CA SER A 150 11.86 -19.40 9.40
C SER A 150 12.02 -20.16 10.70
N LEU A 151 11.25 -19.74 11.71
CA LEU A 151 11.17 -20.42 13.01
C LEU A 151 9.81 -21.11 13.11
N TRP A 152 9.81 -22.37 13.57
CA TRP A 152 8.58 -23.15 13.64
C TRP A 152 7.74 -22.83 14.89
N ASN A 153 8.36 -22.41 16.00
CA ASN A 153 7.65 -22.12 17.24
C ASN A 153 7.45 -20.60 17.44
N LEU A 154 6.21 -20.14 17.30
CA LEU A 154 5.83 -18.73 17.41
C LEU A 154 5.15 -18.38 18.75
N ARG A 155 5.17 -19.30 19.74
CA ARG A 155 4.52 -19.10 21.03
C ARG A 155 5.27 -18.07 21.90
N PRO A 156 4.60 -17.48 22.90
CA PRO A 156 5.28 -16.69 23.93
C PRO A 156 6.41 -17.48 24.61
N GLY A 157 7.54 -16.81 24.87
CA GLY A 157 8.73 -17.42 25.46
C GLY A 157 9.59 -18.24 24.50
N SER A 158 9.21 -18.37 23.22
CA SER A 158 9.98 -19.08 22.22
C SER A 158 11.18 -18.27 21.68
N ALA A 159 12.04 -18.97 20.93
CA ALA A 159 13.14 -18.33 20.19
C ALA A 159 12.66 -17.19 19.28
N PHE A 160 11.45 -17.32 18.68
CA PHE A 160 10.82 -16.26 17.89
C PHE A 160 10.61 -14.97 18.69
N GLN A 161 9.98 -15.04 19.87
CA GLN A 161 9.74 -13.86 20.69
C GLN A 161 11.05 -13.22 21.14
N ASN A 162 12.00 -14.03 21.60
CA ASN A 162 13.30 -13.53 22.05
C ASN A 162 14.06 -12.82 20.92
N LEU A 163 14.01 -13.38 19.71
CA LEU A 163 14.62 -12.76 18.53
C LEU A 163 13.89 -11.46 18.14
N ALA A 164 12.57 -11.44 18.16
CA ALA A 164 11.77 -10.25 17.86
C ALA A 164 12.07 -9.10 18.82
N GLU A 165 12.17 -9.38 20.12
CA GLU A 165 12.57 -8.38 21.13
C GLU A 165 14.00 -7.90 20.95
N SER A 166 14.92 -8.79 20.61
CA SER A 166 16.33 -8.46 20.36
C SER A 166 16.49 -7.57 19.12
N ILE A 167 15.72 -7.83 18.06
CA ILE A 167 15.68 -6.96 16.87
C ILE A 167 15.17 -5.55 17.24
N LYS A 168 14.10 -5.45 18.05
CA LYS A 168 13.57 -4.16 18.53
C LYS A 168 14.56 -3.37 19.38
N LYS A 169 15.31 -4.04 20.25
CA LYS A 169 16.36 -3.42 21.07
C LYS A 169 17.55 -2.94 20.23
N GLY A 170 17.76 -3.54 19.06
CA GLY A 170 18.90 -3.31 18.18
C GLY A 170 20.11 -4.10 18.65
N GLY A 171 20.75 -4.78 17.73
CA GLY A 171 21.92 -5.57 18.04
C GLY A 171 23.23 -4.79 18.01
N ASN A 172 24.34 -5.52 18.10
CA ASN A 172 25.70 -4.97 18.04
C ASN A 172 25.89 -4.12 16.77
N LYS A 173 26.14 -2.83 16.95
CA LYS A 173 26.29 -1.85 15.86
C LYS A 173 27.56 -2.05 15.04
N GLY A 174 28.58 -2.69 15.60
CA GLY A 174 29.85 -2.96 14.89
C GLY A 174 29.76 -4.07 13.85
N LEU A 175 28.64 -4.79 13.77
CA LEU A 175 28.45 -5.87 12.80
C LEU A 175 27.62 -5.40 11.60
N ASN A 176 28.09 -5.74 10.40
CA ASN A 176 27.52 -5.29 9.14
C ASN A 176 26.36 -6.15 8.63
N HIS A 177 25.84 -7.08 9.44
CA HIS A 177 24.66 -7.84 9.09
C HIS A 177 23.47 -7.46 9.97
N TYR A 178 22.28 -7.65 9.43
CA TYR A 178 21.01 -7.29 10.08
C TYR A 178 20.01 -8.41 9.86
N VAL A 179 19.33 -8.81 10.93
CA VAL A 179 18.15 -9.67 10.84
C VAL A 179 16.92 -8.78 10.77
N ASN A 180 16.10 -8.98 9.75
CA ASN A 180 14.89 -8.22 9.53
C ASN A 180 13.70 -9.17 9.44
N PHE A 181 12.54 -8.74 9.90
CA PHE A 181 11.28 -9.45 9.63
C PHE A 181 11.00 -9.48 8.13
N MET A 182 10.47 -10.58 7.65
CA MET A 182 9.98 -10.65 6.28
C MET A 182 8.67 -9.86 6.16
N LEU A 183 8.61 -8.99 5.20
CA LEU A 183 7.49 -8.10 4.96
C LEU A 183 6.83 -8.43 3.62
N THR A 184 5.52 -8.18 3.51
CA THR A 184 4.84 -8.18 2.22
C THR A 184 5.50 -7.19 1.27
N LYS A 185 5.25 -7.34 -0.04
CA LYS A 185 5.78 -6.42 -1.06
C LYS A 185 5.38 -4.97 -0.78
N ARG A 186 4.14 -4.74 -0.33
CA ARG A 186 3.60 -3.41 -0.02
C ARG A 186 4.31 -2.79 1.19
N ARG A 187 4.48 -3.55 2.27
CA ARG A 187 5.20 -3.09 3.48
C ARG A 187 6.68 -2.88 3.24
N SER A 188 7.29 -3.73 2.41
CA SER A 188 8.68 -3.55 1.98
C SER A 188 8.88 -2.25 1.19
N ALA A 189 7.94 -1.90 0.30
CA ALA A 189 7.95 -0.65 -0.43
C ALA A 189 7.80 0.56 0.52
N LEU A 190 6.89 0.47 1.50
CA LEU A 190 6.75 1.51 2.52
C LEU A 190 8.03 1.68 3.34
N LEU A 191 8.65 0.58 3.79
CA LEU A 191 9.91 0.61 4.53
C LEU A 191 11.04 1.23 3.70
N TYR A 192 11.05 1.00 2.38
CA TYR A 192 12.02 1.63 1.49
C TYR A 192 11.87 3.16 1.45
N GLU A 193 10.65 3.69 1.36
CA GLU A 193 10.40 5.13 1.42
C GLU A 193 10.75 5.72 2.79
N VAL A 194 10.44 5.02 3.88
CA VAL A 194 10.84 5.43 5.23
C VAL A 194 12.37 5.48 5.39
N ARG A 195 13.11 4.55 4.75
CA ARG A 195 14.59 4.58 4.71
C ARG A 195 15.13 5.79 3.96
N LYS A 196 14.45 6.25 2.90
CA LYS A 196 14.82 7.49 2.21
C LYS A 196 14.66 8.71 3.12
N LEU A 197 13.52 8.80 3.83
CA LEU A 197 13.30 9.86 4.82
C LEU A 197 14.37 9.88 5.90
N LYS A 198 14.82 8.70 6.36
CA LYS A 198 15.92 8.63 7.33
C LYS A 198 17.25 9.12 6.75
N ARG A 199 17.56 8.84 5.49
CA ARG A 199 18.78 9.36 4.82
C ARG A 199 18.73 10.88 4.63
N ASN A 200 17.53 11.42 4.42
CA ASN A 200 17.32 12.86 4.27
C ASN A 200 17.18 13.58 5.62
N GLU A 201 17.39 12.87 6.74
CA GLU A 201 17.25 13.41 8.11
C GLU A 201 15.83 13.91 8.45
N ASP A 202 14.82 13.54 7.65
CA ASP A 202 13.41 13.90 7.90
C ASP A 202 12.82 13.17 9.09
N ILE A 203 13.40 12.03 9.46
CA ILE A 203 13.01 11.24 10.62
C ILE A 203 14.22 10.84 11.45
N SER A 204 14.05 10.77 12.77
CA SER A 204 15.13 10.39 13.69
C SER A 204 15.35 8.88 13.76
N ARG A 205 14.25 8.10 13.71
CA ARG A 205 14.30 6.64 13.89
C ARG A 205 13.12 5.97 13.19
N PHE A 206 13.33 4.74 12.75
CA PHE A 206 12.25 3.84 12.30
C PHE A 206 12.56 2.40 12.74
N TYR A 207 11.53 1.56 12.79
CA TYR A 207 11.63 0.11 13.03
C TYR A 207 10.40 -0.60 12.46
N SER A 208 10.54 -1.90 12.20
CA SER A 208 9.43 -2.81 11.92
C SER A 208 9.30 -3.81 13.07
N ASP A 209 8.09 -4.23 13.36
CA ASP A 209 7.81 -5.25 14.38
C ASP A 209 7.50 -6.62 13.76
N GLU A 210 7.23 -7.60 14.60
CA GLU A 210 6.94 -8.99 14.22
C GLU A 210 5.64 -9.17 13.44
N ASP A 211 4.73 -8.22 13.53
CA ASP A 211 3.48 -8.21 12.74
C ASP A 211 3.64 -7.39 11.44
N GLY A 212 4.88 -6.94 11.16
CA GLY A 212 5.21 -6.17 9.97
C GLY A 212 4.75 -4.72 10.03
N ASN A 213 4.38 -4.20 11.20
CA ASN A 213 4.07 -2.79 11.36
C ASN A 213 5.35 -1.96 11.27
N ILE A 214 5.28 -0.86 10.56
CA ILE A 214 6.39 0.07 10.40
C ILE A 214 6.11 1.31 11.23
N SER A 215 7.01 1.63 12.15
CA SER A 215 6.93 2.80 13.00
C SER A 215 8.11 3.73 12.72
N MET A 216 7.88 5.03 12.79
CA MET A 216 8.91 6.04 12.62
C MET A 216 8.72 7.19 13.62
N LYS A 217 9.81 7.88 13.94
CA LYS A 217 9.78 9.13 14.72
C LYS A 217 10.17 10.28 13.80
N VAL A 218 9.27 11.24 13.66
CA VAL A 218 9.53 12.49 12.93
C VAL A 218 10.20 13.47 13.88
N ILE A 219 11.15 14.24 13.38
CA ILE A 219 11.76 15.36 14.08
C ILE A 219 10.88 16.57 13.75
N ASP A 220 10.21 17.13 14.74
CA ASP A 220 9.54 18.42 14.61
C ASP A 220 10.51 19.57 14.89
N GLU A 221 10.09 20.81 14.61
CA GLU A 221 10.90 22.02 14.82
C GLU A 221 11.26 22.24 16.30
N ASN A 222 10.57 21.57 17.22
CA ASN A 222 10.79 21.67 18.67
C ASN A 222 11.57 20.46 19.22
N GLU A 223 12.22 19.65 18.38
CA GLU A 223 12.93 18.41 18.73
C GLU A 223 12.06 17.37 19.46
N LYS A 224 10.75 17.55 19.51
CA LYS A 224 9.82 16.57 20.09
C LYS A 224 9.57 15.46 19.08
N ALA A 225 10.19 14.30 19.32
CA ALA A 225 9.97 13.11 18.52
C ALA A 225 8.52 12.63 18.63
N THR A 226 7.68 12.97 17.65
CA THR A 226 6.32 12.47 17.57
C THR A 226 6.32 11.05 17.07
N LYS A 227 5.78 10.12 17.87
CA LYS A 227 5.67 8.71 17.48
C LYS A 227 4.59 8.57 16.41
N LEU A 228 5.00 8.38 15.17
CA LEU A 228 4.13 7.92 14.11
C LEU A 228 4.05 6.40 14.15
N SER A 229 2.94 5.90 14.59
CA SER A 229 2.60 4.52 14.31
C SER A 229 1.86 4.50 12.98
N SER A 230 2.52 4.00 11.99
CA SER A 230 1.95 3.90 10.65
C SER A 230 0.93 2.78 10.50
N TYR A 231 0.85 1.88 11.46
CA TYR A 231 -0.08 0.76 11.50
C TYR A 231 -0.66 0.64 12.89
N HIS A 232 -1.76 1.30 13.16
CA HIS A 232 -2.60 0.96 14.28
C HIS A 232 -3.85 0.23 13.78
N LYS A 233 -3.98 -1.03 14.17
CA LYS A 233 -5.28 -1.64 14.33
C LYS A 233 -6.10 -0.75 15.28
N THR A 234 -6.89 0.16 14.75
CA THR A 234 -8.08 0.55 15.47
C THR A 234 -8.93 -0.70 15.56
N LYS A 235 -9.56 -0.96 16.68
CA LYS A 235 -10.27 -2.20 17.03
C LYS A 235 -11.25 -2.71 15.97
N ASN A 236 -11.55 -1.95 14.92
CA ASN A 236 -12.60 -2.22 13.95
C ASN A 236 -12.21 -2.03 12.47
N SER A 237 -10.93 -1.75 12.13
CA SER A 237 -10.53 -1.70 10.71
C SER A 237 -9.01 -1.83 10.56
N PRO A 238 -8.52 -2.75 9.73
CA PRO A 238 -7.11 -2.83 9.37
C PRO A 238 -6.81 -1.73 8.34
N VAL A 239 -6.56 -0.52 8.77
CA VAL A 239 -6.21 0.57 7.86
C VAL A 239 -4.70 0.70 7.80
N LEU A 240 -4.14 0.45 6.64
CA LEU A 240 -2.83 0.94 6.23
C LEU A 240 -2.89 2.47 6.25
N THR A 241 -2.31 3.09 7.26
CA THR A 241 -2.44 4.53 7.47
C THR A 241 -1.77 5.31 6.34
N PHE A 242 -0.78 4.69 5.63
CA PHE A 242 -0.09 5.36 4.52
C PHE A 242 0.25 4.40 3.38
N LEU A 243 -0.01 4.83 2.16
CA LEU A 243 0.59 4.21 0.98
C LEU A 243 2.08 4.65 0.87
N PRO A 244 2.94 3.85 0.23
CA PRO A 244 4.34 4.24 0.00
C PRO A 244 4.48 5.61 -0.67
N SER A 245 3.55 5.99 -1.54
CA SER A 245 3.51 7.29 -2.21
C SER A 245 3.09 8.45 -1.30
N GLU A 246 2.34 8.18 -0.23
CA GLU A 246 1.79 9.20 0.68
C GLU A 246 2.73 9.52 1.85
N VAL A 247 3.69 8.65 2.15
CA VAL A 247 4.50 8.76 3.37
C VAL A 247 5.31 10.06 3.45
N HIS A 248 5.84 10.53 2.34
CA HIS A 248 6.60 11.78 2.29
C HIS A 248 5.72 13.00 2.54
N GLU A 249 4.51 13.01 1.99
CA GLU A 249 3.54 14.09 2.20
C GLU A 249 3.09 14.14 3.66
N LYS A 250 2.76 12.97 4.23
CA LYS A 250 2.38 12.87 5.64
C LYS A 250 3.48 13.33 6.59
N VAL A 251 4.74 13.01 6.32
CA VAL A 251 5.86 13.51 7.11
C VAL A 251 5.99 15.03 7.01
N ARG A 252 5.79 15.61 5.81
CA ARG A 252 5.78 17.07 5.64
C ARG A 252 4.64 17.74 6.41
N GLU A 253 3.43 17.20 6.35
CA GLU A 253 2.28 17.70 7.12
C GLU A 253 2.56 17.71 8.62
N MET A 254 3.27 16.69 9.12
CA MET A 254 3.57 16.56 10.55
C MET A 254 4.67 17.51 11.02
N LYS A 255 5.63 17.84 10.15
CA LYS A 255 6.64 18.87 10.45
C LYS A 255 6.07 20.28 10.52
N ARG A 256 4.90 20.53 9.91
CA ARG A 256 4.23 21.83 9.89
C ARG A 256 3.30 22.07 11.09
N LYS A 257 3.04 21.04 11.90
CA LYS A 257 2.23 21.09 13.13
C LYS A 257 3.10 21.18 14.38
#